data_b068d8e741272384ac137bbaa5c2f177
#
_entry.id   b068d8e741272384ac137bbaa5c2f177
#
_cell.length_a   1.000
_cell.length_b   1.000
_cell.length_c   1.000
_cell.angle_alpha   90.00
_cell.angle_beta   90.00
_cell.angle_gamma   90.00
#
_symmetry.space_group_name_H-M   'P 1'
#
loop_
_entity.id
_entity.type
_entity.pdbx_description
1 polymer ?
#
loop_
_entity_poly.entity_id
_entity_poly.type
_entity_poly.pdbx_seq_one_letter_code
_entity_poly.pdbx_strand_id
1 'polypeptide(L)'
;MSGTHARFSPSSAERIFTCPASLLLSEGLPDTVNWYAVEGTIGHAIHEYGLLHPDWGISRFEGMCPQEFMQPTEMHPDEWAVVPEDWRVDRAFLDAIQRSIDYCLEYDGEHYVEQRVNISKYTPLPDQFGTCDHACITRDGTLVITDLKMGTGVKVIAEQNKQLALYALGFLEEHDWLHAFDRVIIRVSQPRLDHFDVWETTADELRVLGAKMRERFTLALQPDAPFGPSEKACQFCKVKATCPAL
;
A
#
# COMPACT_ATOMS: atom_id res chain seq x y z
N MET A 1 5.18 17.17 10.55
CA MET A 1 4.68 17.78 9.30
C MET A 1 3.69 16.79 8.73
N SER A 2 2.40 17.13 8.68
CA SER A 2 1.36 16.29 8.07
C SER A 2 1.81 15.95 6.64
N GLY A 3 2.09 14.68 6.39
CA GLY A 3 2.51 14.23 5.08
C GLY A 3 1.38 14.47 4.10
N THR A 4 1.54 15.46 3.23
CA THR A 4 0.63 15.64 2.10
C THR A 4 0.72 14.38 1.26
N HIS A 5 -0.36 13.60 1.25
CA HIS A 5 -0.47 12.45 0.35
C HIS A 5 -0.26 12.91 -1.09
N ALA A 6 0.51 12.14 -1.86
CA ALA A 6 0.67 12.40 -3.27
C ALA A 6 -0.71 12.35 -3.96
N ARG A 7 -0.97 13.27 -4.88
CA ARG A 7 -2.26 13.34 -5.60
C ARG A 7 -2.58 12.04 -6.34
N PHE A 8 -1.52 11.38 -6.85
CA PHE A 8 -1.56 10.04 -7.45
C PHE A 8 -0.92 9.03 -6.49
N SER A 9 -1.46 8.90 -5.26
CA SER A 9 -0.94 7.91 -4.31
C SER A 9 -1.10 6.49 -4.84
N PRO A 10 -0.16 5.57 -4.58
CA PRO A 10 -0.29 4.17 -4.99
C PRO A 10 -1.57 3.51 -4.50
N SER A 11 -2.04 3.81 -3.29
CA SER A 11 -3.30 3.28 -2.74
C SER A 11 -4.55 3.69 -3.53
N SER A 12 -4.51 4.82 -4.25
CA SER A 12 -5.61 5.28 -5.11
C SER A 12 -5.48 4.82 -6.58
N ALA A 13 -4.36 4.20 -6.94
CA ALA A 13 -4.00 3.91 -8.32
C ALA A 13 -5.03 3.03 -9.05
N GLU A 14 -5.53 1.97 -8.40
CA GLU A 14 -6.51 1.08 -9.00
C GLU A 14 -7.81 1.83 -9.35
N ARG A 15 -8.29 2.67 -8.44
CA ARG A 15 -9.50 3.47 -8.64
C ARG A 15 -9.33 4.47 -9.78
N ILE A 16 -8.22 5.21 -9.78
CA ILE A 16 -7.93 6.23 -10.82
C ILE A 16 -7.70 5.58 -12.18
N PHE A 17 -6.99 4.45 -12.23
CA PHE A 17 -6.77 3.70 -13.46
C PHE A 17 -8.08 3.23 -14.08
N THR A 18 -8.98 2.70 -13.27
CA THR A 18 -10.28 2.19 -13.73
C THR A 18 -11.25 3.31 -14.04
N CYS A 19 -11.36 4.30 -13.15
CA CYS A 19 -12.28 5.44 -13.25
C CYS A 19 -11.51 6.77 -13.11
N PRO A 20 -10.89 7.30 -14.18
CA PRO A 20 -10.15 8.55 -14.14
C PRO A 20 -10.94 9.72 -13.57
N ALA A 21 -12.23 9.85 -13.89
CA ALA A 21 -13.11 10.89 -13.34
C ALA A 21 -13.13 10.92 -11.81
N SER A 22 -12.86 9.79 -11.15
CA SER A 22 -12.89 9.69 -9.68
C SER A 22 -11.85 10.56 -9.00
N LEU A 23 -10.77 10.95 -9.66
CA LEU A 23 -9.74 11.83 -9.07
C LEU A 23 -10.33 13.22 -8.78
N LEU A 24 -10.77 13.92 -9.82
CA LEU A 24 -11.30 15.29 -9.68
C LEU A 24 -12.60 15.32 -8.86
N LEU A 25 -13.46 14.32 -9.02
CA LEU A 25 -14.71 14.23 -8.25
C LEU A 25 -14.48 14.04 -6.74
N SER A 26 -13.39 13.38 -6.35
CA SER A 26 -13.07 13.15 -4.93
C SER A 26 -12.23 14.29 -4.32
N GLU A 27 -11.76 15.23 -5.13
CA GLU A 27 -10.88 16.30 -4.68
C GLU A 27 -11.61 17.25 -3.72
N GLY A 28 -10.95 17.61 -2.63
CA GLY A 28 -11.55 18.46 -1.58
C GLY A 28 -12.57 17.78 -0.66
N LEU A 29 -12.93 16.52 -0.93
CA LEU A 29 -13.77 15.76 0.00
C LEU A 29 -12.94 15.15 1.13
N PRO A 30 -13.44 15.21 2.38
CA PRO A 30 -12.74 14.63 3.52
C PRO A 30 -12.55 13.12 3.36
N ASP A 31 -11.48 12.60 3.95
CA ASP A 31 -11.32 11.16 4.12
C ASP A 31 -12.27 10.66 5.21
N THR A 32 -12.87 9.50 4.97
CA THR A 32 -13.68 8.85 5.99
C THR A 32 -12.76 8.06 6.91
N VAL A 33 -12.55 8.58 8.11
CA VAL A 33 -11.84 7.85 9.15
C VAL A 33 -12.76 6.78 9.72
N ASN A 34 -12.27 5.56 9.81
CA ASN A 34 -12.99 4.46 10.46
C ASN A 34 -12.00 3.55 11.19
N TRP A 35 -12.52 2.85 12.18
CA TRP A 35 -11.71 1.99 13.03
C TRP A 35 -10.90 0.94 12.24
N TYR A 36 -11.47 0.34 11.22
CA TYR A 36 -10.78 -0.71 10.44
C TYR A 36 -9.53 -0.19 9.71
N ALA A 37 -9.57 1.05 9.23
CA ALA A 37 -8.41 1.69 8.62
C ALA A 37 -7.33 1.98 9.67
N VAL A 38 -7.75 2.48 10.85
CA VAL A 38 -6.87 2.78 11.98
C VAL A 38 -6.23 1.50 12.55
N GLU A 39 -7.00 0.43 12.70
CA GLU A 39 -6.47 -0.89 13.09
C GLU A 39 -5.41 -1.37 12.10
N GLY A 40 -5.59 -1.09 10.81
CA GLY A 40 -4.58 -1.31 9.77
C GLY A 40 -3.30 -0.53 10.02
N THR A 41 -3.40 0.78 10.28
CA THR A 41 -2.24 1.65 10.59
C THR A 41 -1.47 1.13 11.81
N ILE A 42 -2.17 0.70 12.86
CA ILE A 42 -1.56 0.09 14.05
C ILE A 42 -0.82 -1.21 13.69
N GLY A 43 -1.42 -2.04 12.84
CA GLY A 43 -0.80 -3.26 12.34
C GLY A 43 0.49 -3.01 11.57
N HIS A 44 0.50 -1.99 10.70
CA HIS A 44 1.70 -1.58 9.97
C HIS A 44 2.82 -1.10 10.89
N ALA A 45 2.50 -0.30 11.93
CA ALA A 45 3.50 0.16 12.90
C ALA A 45 4.19 -1.02 13.66
N ILE A 46 3.42 -2.04 14.06
CA ILE A 46 3.99 -3.24 14.71
C ILE A 46 4.78 -4.09 13.70
N HIS A 47 4.30 -4.20 12.46
CA HIS A 47 4.97 -4.93 11.39
C HIS A 47 6.31 -4.30 11.03
N GLU A 48 6.35 -2.98 10.85
CA GLU A 48 7.58 -2.21 10.65
C GLU A 48 8.58 -2.47 11.78
N TYR A 49 8.11 -2.34 13.02
CA TYR A 49 8.96 -2.62 14.20
C TYR A 49 9.55 -4.03 14.14
N GLY A 50 8.74 -5.05 13.83
CA GLY A 50 9.19 -6.43 13.78
C GLY A 50 10.20 -6.71 12.66
N LEU A 51 10.04 -6.07 11.50
CA LEU A 51 10.98 -6.16 10.38
C LEU A 51 12.32 -5.46 10.68
N LEU A 52 12.28 -4.31 11.38
CA LEU A 52 13.48 -3.56 11.76
C LEU A 52 14.21 -4.19 12.96
N HIS A 53 13.53 -4.98 13.77
CA HIS A 53 14.06 -5.57 15.01
C HIS A 53 13.75 -7.07 15.12
N PRO A 54 14.20 -7.91 14.17
CA PRO A 54 13.85 -9.34 14.11
C PRO A 54 14.24 -10.11 15.36
N ASP A 55 15.33 -9.72 16.02
CA ASP A 55 15.81 -10.38 17.24
C ASP A 55 14.97 -10.08 18.50
N TRP A 56 14.15 -9.01 18.49
CA TRP A 56 13.42 -8.57 19.66
C TRP A 56 11.99 -9.12 19.71
N GLY A 57 11.46 -9.54 18.56
CA GLY A 57 10.09 -10.03 18.43
C GLY A 57 9.02 -8.97 18.74
N ILE A 58 7.79 -9.27 18.38
CA ILE A 58 6.65 -8.36 18.54
C ILE A 58 5.74 -8.70 19.75
N SER A 59 6.03 -9.77 20.49
CA SER A 59 5.22 -10.20 21.64
C SER A 59 5.15 -9.15 22.76
N ARG A 60 6.11 -8.23 22.81
CA ARG A 60 6.12 -7.12 23.76
C ARG A 60 4.92 -6.19 23.67
N PHE A 61 4.22 -6.15 22.52
CA PHE A 61 3.06 -5.30 22.31
C PHE A 61 1.77 -5.91 22.85
N GLU A 62 1.78 -7.19 23.27
CA GLU A 62 0.58 -7.87 23.80
C GLU A 62 0.02 -7.14 25.03
N GLY A 63 -1.27 -6.81 24.99
CA GLY A 63 -1.96 -6.07 26.05
C GLY A 63 -1.79 -4.56 26.01
N MET A 64 -0.93 -4.01 25.15
CA MET A 64 -0.71 -2.57 25.03
C MET A 64 -1.83 -1.87 24.23
N CYS A 65 -2.12 -0.62 24.58
CA CYS A 65 -2.88 0.26 23.70
C CYS A 65 -1.95 1.01 22.75
N PRO A 66 -2.44 1.50 21.60
CA PRO A 66 -1.57 2.16 20.60
C PRO A 66 -0.80 3.35 21.14
N GLN A 67 -1.38 4.11 22.08
CA GLN A 67 -0.75 5.27 22.71
C GLN A 67 0.50 4.94 23.53
N GLU A 68 0.74 3.66 23.85
CA GLU A 68 1.92 3.23 24.62
C GLU A 68 3.14 2.97 23.74
N PHE A 69 2.95 2.82 22.41
CA PHE A 69 4.06 2.50 21.49
C PHE A 69 4.09 3.35 20.20
N MET A 70 2.99 4.02 19.84
CA MET A 70 2.96 4.91 18.68
C MET A 70 3.12 6.38 19.11
N GLN A 71 3.78 7.18 18.28
CA GLN A 71 3.89 8.61 18.51
C GLN A 71 2.59 9.32 18.13
N PRO A 72 2.19 10.39 18.83
CA PRO A 72 0.97 11.15 18.50
C PRO A 72 0.91 11.68 17.06
N THR A 73 2.06 11.80 16.39
CA THR A 73 2.20 12.32 15.03
C THR A 73 2.07 11.23 13.95
N GLU A 74 2.03 9.97 14.31
CA GLU A 74 1.91 8.84 13.37
C GLU A 74 0.50 8.65 12.84
N MET A 75 -0.50 9.18 13.58
CA MET A 75 -1.89 9.21 13.14
C MET A 75 -2.48 10.61 13.27
N HIS A 76 -3.47 10.92 12.43
CA HIS A 76 -4.22 12.18 12.54
C HIS A 76 -5.07 12.17 13.83
N PRO A 77 -5.37 13.34 14.47
CA PRO A 77 -6.23 13.39 15.65
C PRO A 77 -7.58 12.67 15.51
N ASP A 78 -8.21 12.75 14.32
CA ASP A 78 -9.46 12.08 14.03
C ASP A 78 -9.32 10.54 14.01
N GLU A 79 -8.14 10.02 13.64
CA GLU A 79 -7.82 8.60 13.68
C GLU A 79 -7.65 8.13 15.13
N TRP A 80 -6.98 8.92 15.96
CA TRP A 80 -6.89 8.66 17.40
C TRP A 80 -8.25 8.62 18.05
N ALA A 81 -9.18 9.49 17.62
CA ALA A 81 -10.51 9.59 18.21
C ALA A 81 -11.40 8.36 17.96
N VAL A 82 -11.12 7.54 16.94
CA VAL A 82 -11.89 6.32 16.65
C VAL A 82 -11.29 5.05 17.24
N VAL A 83 -10.15 5.14 17.94
CA VAL A 83 -9.58 4.00 18.68
C VAL A 83 -10.48 3.69 19.86
N PRO A 84 -11.04 2.46 19.98
CA PRO A 84 -11.84 2.11 21.16
C PRO A 84 -11.02 2.17 22.44
N GLU A 85 -11.58 2.73 23.52
CA GLU A 85 -10.87 2.96 24.79
C GLU A 85 -10.35 1.65 25.43
N ASP A 86 -11.06 0.56 25.23
CA ASP A 86 -10.74 -0.76 25.74
C ASP A 86 -9.97 -1.65 24.76
N TRP A 87 -9.69 -1.16 23.55
CA TRP A 87 -8.94 -1.94 22.57
C TRP A 87 -7.48 -2.12 23.00
N ARG A 88 -7.03 -3.34 22.89
CA ARG A 88 -5.64 -3.72 23.17
C ARG A 88 -5.15 -4.69 22.10
N VAL A 89 -3.87 -4.63 21.84
CA VAL A 89 -3.20 -5.60 20.99
C VAL A 89 -3.36 -6.99 21.60
N ASP A 90 -4.08 -7.85 20.91
CA ASP A 90 -4.27 -9.24 21.35
C ASP A 90 -3.31 -10.21 20.65
N ARG A 91 -3.25 -11.43 21.16
CA ARG A 91 -2.38 -12.47 20.63
C ARG A 91 -2.69 -12.81 19.16
N ALA A 92 -3.96 -12.87 18.78
CA ALA A 92 -4.37 -13.21 17.42
C ALA A 92 -3.94 -12.14 16.40
N PHE A 93 -3.98 -10.87 16.82
CA PHE A 93 -3.49 -9.74 16.02
C PHE A 93 -1.98 -9.84 15.79
N LEU A 94 -1.22 -10.13 16.88
CA LEU A 94 0.24 -10.32 16.79
C LEU A 94 0.62 -11.55 15.95
N ASP A 95 -0.07 -12.68 16.13
CA ASP A 95 0.19 -13.89 15.35
C ASP A 95 -0.05 -13.65 13.84
N ALA A 96 -1.05 -12.83 13.49
CA ALA A 96 -1.28 -12.44 12.12
C ALA A 96 -0.11 -11.58 11.57
N ILE A 97 0.35 -10.59 12.34
CA ILE A 97 1.48 -9.74 11.94
C ILE A 97 2.77 -10.56 11.85
N GLN A 98 3.02 -11.47 12.79
CA GLN A 98 4.21 -12.33 12.76
C GLN A 98 4.26 -13.17 11.49
N ARG A 99 3.13 -13.76 11.07
CA ARG A 99 3.07 -14.50 9.78
C ARG A 99 3.44 -13.63 8.59
N SER A 100 3.09 -12.35 8.62
CA SER A 100 3.49 -11.40 7.56
C SER A 100 4.98 -11.08 7.61
N ILE A 101 5.54 -10.89 8.80
CA ILE A 101 6.99 -10.69 9.00
C ILE A 101 7.75 -11.90 8.47
N ASP A 102 7.35 -13.10 8.88
CA ASP A 102 7.99 -14.35 8.44
C ASP A 102 7.92 -14.48 6.91
N TYR A 103 6.76 -14.12 6.31
CA TYR A 103 6.59 -14.10 4.87
C TYR A 103 7.48 -13.08 4.17
N CYS A 104 7.69 -11.88 4.73
CA CYS A 104 8.63 -10.90 4.20
C CYS A 104 10.08 -11.40 4.20
N LEU A 105 10.47 -12.13 5.24
CA LEU A 105 11.84 -12.60 5.47
C LEU A 105 12.17 -13.94 4.79
N GLU A 106 11.26 -14.52 3.99
CA GLU A 106 11.52 -15.76 3.23
C GLU A 106 12.64 -15.62 2.19
N TYR A 107 12.90 -14.43 1.69
CA TYR A 107 13.94 -14.20 0.68
C TYR A 107 15.21 -13.64 1.33
N ASP A 108 16.36 -14.21 0.96
CA ASP A 108 17.68 -13.71 1.37
C ASP A 108 18.12 -12.58 0.42
N GLY A 109 18.39 -11.41 0.97
CA GLY A 109 18.74 -10.24 0.19
C GLY A 109 18.88 -8.97 1.02
N GLU A 110 18.87 -7.84 0.35
CA GLU A 110 18.81 -6.52 0.98
C GLU A 110 17.35 -6.12 1.19
N HIS A 111 16.97 -5.91 2.45
CA HIS A 111 15.60 -5.60 2.84
C HIS A 111 15.41 -4.10 3.05
N TYR A 112 14.29 -3.59 2.54
CA TYR A 112 13.83 -2.21 2.68
C TYR A 112 12.47 -2.23 3.35
N VAL A 113 12.30 -1.47 4.43
CA VAL A 113 11.08 -1.43 5.26
C VAL A 113 10.54 -0.01 5.24
N GLU A 114 9.22 0.14 5.03
CA GLU A 114 8.53 1.45 4.93
C GLU A 114 9.29 2.45 4.02
N GLN A 115 9.77 1.91 2.90
CA GLN A 115 10.60 2.68 1.98
C GLN A 115 9.75 3.62 1.13
N ARG A 116 10.06 4.92 1.22
CA ARG A 116 9.49 5.91 0.30
C ARG A 116 10.09 5.75 -1.09
N VAL A 117 9.23 5.57 -2.10
CA VAL A 117 9.62 5.40 -3.50
C VAL A 117 9.05 6.50 -4.38
N ASN A 118 9.85 6.97 -5.33
CA ASN A 118 9.42 7.97 -6.30
C ASN A 118 8.70 7.30 -7.48
N ILE A 119 7.47 7.71 -7.72
CA ILE A 119 6.63 7.18 -8.81
C ILE A 119 6.29 8.23 -9.88
N SER A 120 6.95 9.40 -9.85
CA SER A 120 6.65 10.53 -10.75
C SER A 120 6.78 10.17 -12.23
N LYS A 121 7.67 9.23 -12.59
CA LYS A 121 7.83 8.75 -13.98
C LYS A 121 6.53 8.11 -14.51
N TYR A 122 5.75 7.49 -13.67
CA TYR A 122 4.53 6.76 -14.00
C TYR A 122 3.24 7.53 -13.71
N THR A 123 3.37 8.80 -13.39
CA THR A 123 2.27 9.73 -13.14
C THR A 123 2.45 11.01 -13.97
N PRO A 124 1.39 11.79 -14.22
CA PRO A 124 1.49 13.02 -15.00
C PRO A 124 2.07 14.22 -14.22
N LEU A 125 2.25 14.10 -12.90
CA LEU A 125 2.73 15.18 -12.03
C LEU A 125 4.11 14.84 -11.46
N PRO A 126 4.94 15.86 -11.18
CA PRO A 126 6.17 15.68 -10.43
C PRO A 126 5.89 15.39 -8.96
N ASP A 127 6.92 14.99 -8.22
CA ASP A 127 6.92 14.81 -6.76
C ASP A 127 5.86 13.84 -6.24
N GLN A 128 5.53 12.83 -7.06
CA GLN A 128 4.62 11.77 -6.66
C GLN A 128 5.40 10.61 -6.03
N PHE A 129 4.91 10.12 -4.92
CA PHE A 129 5.57 9.09 -4.15
C PHE A 129 4.56 8.17 -3.47
N GLY A 130 5.06 7.05 -3.00
CA GLY A 130 4.37 6.14 -2.08
C GLY A 130 5.33 5.60 -1.05
N THR A 131 4.82 4.96 -0.02
CA THR A 131 5.60 4.19 0.95
C THR A 131 5.31 2.72 0.72
N CYS A 132 6.35 1.94 0.46
CA CYS A 132 6.29 0.49 0.27
C CYS A 132 6.56 -0.18 1.61
N ASP A 133 5.64 -1.04 2.05
CA ASP A 133 5.76 -1.70 3.36
C ASP A 133 7.03 -2.52 3.47
N HIS A 134 7.30 -3.34 2.45
CA HIS A 134 8.52 -4.14 2.40
C HIS A 134 8.96 -4.45 0.96
N ALA A 135 10.26 -4.30 0.72
CA ALA A 135 10.90 -4.80 -0.48
C ALA A 135 12.17 -5.60 -0.13
N CYS A 136 12.50 -6.57 -0.96
CA CYS A 136 13.76 -7.30 -0.88
C CYS A 136 14.39 -7.36 -2.27
N ILE A 137 15.67 -6.98 -2.36
CA ILE A 137 16.50 -7.21 -3.55
C ILE A 137 17.35 -8.42 -3.24
N THR A 138 17.05 -9.53 -3.89
CA THR A 138 17.76 -10.80 -3.66
C THR A 138 19.13 -10.79 -4.32
N ARG A 139 20.01 -11.71 -3.91
CA ARG A 139 21.38 -11.81 -4.45
C ARG A 139 21.43 -12.17 -5.92
N ASP A 140 20.41 -12.80 -6.47
CA ASP A 140 20.28 -13.12 -7.89
C ASP A 140 19.62 -12.00 -8.72
N GLY A 141 19.37 -10.84 -8.11
CA GLY A 141 18.78 -9.68 -8.78
C GLY A 141 17.26 -9.76 -8.95
N THR A 142 16.57 -10.61 -8.20
CA THR A 142 15.08 -10.58 -8.16
C THR A 142 14.61 -9.45 -7.22
N LEU A 143 13.69 -8.62 -7.68
CA LEU A 143 12.99 -7.66 -6.84
C LEU A 143 11.71 -8.31 -6.28
N VAL A 144 11.57 -8.34 -4.97
CA VAL A 144 10.38 -8.83 -4.27
C VAL A 144 9.71 -7.67 -3.55
N ILE A 145 8.44 -7.40 -3.85
CA ILE A 145 7.61 -6.39 -3.16
C ILE A 145 6.55 -7.13 -2.37
N THR A 146 6.45 -6.86 -1.07
CA THR A 146 5.42 -7.44 -0.21
C THR A 146 4.63 -6.33 0.48
N ASP A 147 3.31 -6.41 0.44
CA ASP A 147 2.40 -5.42 1.01
C ASP A 147 1.46 -6.10 2.02
N LEU A 148 1.43 -5.57 3.24
CA LEU A 148 0.57 -6.05 4.32
C LEU A 148 -0.84 -5.49 4.19
N LYS A 149 -1.81 -6.35 4.31
CA LYS A 149 -3.23 -5.99 4.36
C LYS A 149 -3.87 -6.57 5.63
N MET A 150 -4.12 -5.72 6.63
CA MET A 150 -4.77 -6.13 7.90
C MET A 150 -6.29 -6.27 7.78
N GLY A 151 -6.89 -5.80 6.70
CA GLY A 151 -8.34 -5.88 6.49
C GLY A 151 -8.85 -7.32 6.33
N THR A 152 -10.06 -7.58 6.85
CA THR A 152 -10.74 -8.89 6.81
C THR A 152 -11.92 -8.95 5.85
N GLY A 153 -12.19 -7.87 5.11
CA GLY A 153 -13.40 -7.78 4.27
C GLY A 153 -13.24 -8.41 2.89
N VAL A 154 -12.24 -7.98 2.13
CA VAL A 154 -12.06 -8.37 0.71
C VAL A 154 -10.63 -8.84 0.50
N LYS A 155 -10.49 -9.97 -0.21
CA LYS A 155 -9.18 -10.48 -0.62
C LYS A 155 -8.56 -9.56 -1.67
N VAL A 156 -7.32 -9.16 -1.43
CA VAL A 156 -6.53 -8.38 -2.37
C VAL A 156 -5.73 -9.31 -3.27
N ILE A 157 -5.78 -9.07 -4.56
CA ILE A 157 -5.09 -9.88 -5.56
C ILE A 157 -3.79 -9.20 -5.98
N ALA A 158 -2.71 -9.97 -6.06
CA ALA A 158 -1.38 -9.49 -6.44
C ALA A 158 -1.28 -9.22 -7.94
N GLU A 159 -1.90 -10.07 -8.77
CA GLU A 159 -1.82 -9.97 -10.22
C GLU A 159 -2.31 -8.61 -10.71
N GLN A 160 -1.43 -7.91 -11.43
CA GLN A 160 -1.67 -6.57 -11.98
C GLN A 160 -2.17 -5.54 -10.94
N ASN A 161 -1.88 -5.72 -9.66
CA ASN A 161 -2.20 -4.74 -8.62
C ASN A 161 -1.47 -3.43 -8.88
N LYS A 162 -2.21 -2.34 -9.09
CA LYS A 162 -1.64 -1.06 -9.52
C LYS A 162 -0.86 -0.37 -8.40
N GLN A 163 -1.23 -0.59 -7.13
CA GLN A 163 -0.50 -0.08 -5.97
C GLN A 163 0.89 -0.69 -5.92
N LEU A 164 0.96 -2.02 -5.89
CA LEU A 164 2.21 -2.75 -5.77
C LEU A 164 3.08 -2.64 -7.02
N ALA A 165 2.45 -2.56 -8.20
CA ALA A 165 3.16 -2.29 -9.45
C ALA A 165 3.87 -0.93 -9.41
N LEU A 166 3.26 0.13 -8.83
CA LEU A 166 3.91 1.43 -8.66
C LEU A 166 5.08 1.36 -7.69
N TYR A 167 4.97 0.60 -6.60
CA TYR A 167 6.10 0.38 -5.69
C TYR A 167 7.25 -0.32 -6.40
N ALA A 168 6.97 -1.43 -7.09
CA ALA A 168 8.00 -2.14 -7.86
C ALA A 168 8.66 -1.23 -8.91
N LEU A 169 7.87 -0.46 -9.64
CA LEU A 169 8.37 0.48 -10.64
C LEU A 169 9.25 1.58 -10.03
N GLY A 170 8.88 2.10 -8.85
CA GLY A 170 9.72 3.05 -8.12
C GLY A 170 11.07 2.46 -7.72
N PHE A 171 11.08 1.23 -7.19
CA PHE A 171 12.32 0.52 -6.87
C PHE A 171 13.17 0.23 -8.11
N LEU A 172 12.58 -0.19 -9.22
CA LEU A 172 13.29 -0.41 -10.47
C LEU A 172 13.99 0.88 -10.93
N GLU A 173 13.31 2.04 -10.88
CA GLU A 173 13.91 3.32 -11.29
C GLU A 173 15.06 3.76 -10.37
N GLU A 174 14.97 3.47 -9.08
CA GLU A 174 15.99 3.87 -8.10
C GLU A 174 17.22 2.97 -8.13
N HIS A 175 17.06 1.68 -8.50
CA HIS A 175 18.13 0.67 -8.39
C HIS A 175 18.59 0.08 -9.72
N ASP A 176 17.99 0.40 -10.85
CA ASP A 176 18.27 -0.16 -12.19
C ASP A 176 19.73 0.09 -12.65
N TRP A 177 20.38 1.09 -12.09
CA TRP A 177 21.80 1.38 -12.33
C TRP A 177 22.78 0.44 -11.60
N LEU A 178 22.30 -0.24 -10.54
CA LEU A 178 23.07 -1.20 -9.74
C LEU A 178 22.77 -2.65 -10.10
N HIS A 179 21.53 -2.95 -10.48
CA HIS A 179 21.01 -4.29 -10.67
C HIS A 179 20.30 -4.41 -12.02
N ALA A 180 20.58 -5.50 -12.73
CA ALA A 180 19.77 -5.89 -13.90
C ALA A 180 18.59 -6.72 -13.39
N PHE A 181 17.44 -6.09 -13.21
CA PHE A 181 16.23 -6.77 -12.76
C PHE A 181 15.52 -7.44 -13.92
N ASP A 182 15.65 -8.77 -14.02
CA ASP A 182 14.85 -9.54 -15.00
C ASP A 182 13.53 -10.02 -14.40
N ARG A 183 13.52 -10.37 -13.10
CA ARG A 183 12.39 -10.96 -12.40
C ARG A 183 11.90 -10.04 -11.29
N VAL A 184 10.57 -9.87 -11.24
CA VAL A 184 9.90 -9.16 -10.14
C VAL A 184 8.80 -10.04 -9.57
N ILE A 185 8.75 -10.14 -8.25
CA ILE A 185 7.74 -10.88 -7.50
C ILE A 185 6.93 -9.89 -6.67
N ILE A 186 5.64 -9.81 -6.95
CA ILE A 186 4.71 -8.96 -6.20
C ILE A 186 3.87 -9.86 -5.30
N ARG A 187 3.81 -9.53 -4.02
CA ARG A 187 3.22 -10.35 -2.97
C ARG A 187 2.23 -9.55 -2.13
N VAL A 188 1.08 -10.12 -1.88
CA VAL A 188 0.11 -9.63 -0.90
C VAL A 188 0.15 -10.54 0.32
N SER A 189 0.35 -9.95 1.49
CA SER A 189 0.22 -10.61 2.79
C SER A 189 -1.06 -10.13 3.46
N GLN A 190 -2.09 -10.97 3.50
CA GLN A 190 -3.37 -10.69 4.18
C GLN A 190 -3.64 -11.77 5.24
N PRO A 191 -2.84 -11.77 6.32
CA PRO A 191 -2.74 -12.92 7.23
C PRO A 191 -4.03 -13.18 8.02
N ARG A 192 -4.87 -12.16 8.27
CA ARG A 192 -6.15 -12.31 8.98
C ARG A 192 -7.20 -13.07 8.16
N LEU A 193 -7.01 -13.20 6.85
CA LEU A 193 -7.84 -14.01 5.95
C LEU A 193 -7.14 -15.30 5.50
N ASP A 194 -5.98 -15.61 6.07
CA ASP A 194 -5.12 -16.69 5.61
C ASP A 194 -4.90 -16.66 4.08
N HIS A 195 -4.67 -15.44 3.57
CA HIS A 195 -4.55 -15.15 2.16
C HIS A 195 -3.19 -14.55 1.85
N PHE A 196 -2.37 -15.31 1.13
CA PHE A 196 -1.06 -14.93 0.63
C PHE A 196 -1.09 -15.13 -0.89
N ASP A 197 -1.00 -14.03 -1.62
CA ASP A 197 -1.12 -14.07 -3.08
C ASP A 197 0.15 -13.56 -3.74
N VAL A 198 0.52 -14.15 -4.87
CA VAL A 198 1.78 -13.90 -5.55
C VAL A 198 1.56 -13.69 -7.03
N TRP A 199 2.20 -12.67 -7.58
CA TRP A 199 2.31 -12.46 -9.00
C TRP A 199 3.78 -12.32 -9.40
N GLU A 200 4.24 -13.23 -10.27
CA GLU A 200 5.56 -13.15 -10.89
C GLU A 200 5.45 -12.49 -12.25
N THR A 201 6.35 -11.57 -12.53
CA THR A 201 6.39 -10.79 -13.77
C THR A 201 7.83 -10.37 -14.08
N THR A 202 8.02 -9.66 -15.17
CA THR A 202 9.31 -9.08 -15.55
C THR A 202 9.32 -7.56 -15.36
N ALA A 203 10.50 -6.98 -15.24
CA ALA A 203 10.65 -5.53 -15.18
C ALA A 203 10.07 -4.85 -16.43
N ASP A 204 10.20 -5.47 -17.61
CA ASP A 204 9.69 -4.91 -18.87
C ASP A 204 8.17 -4.94 -18.93
N GLU A 205 7.52 -6.02 -18.47
CA GLU A 205 6.05 -6.09 -18.38
C GLU A 205 5.51 -5.04 -17.41
N LEU A 206 6.19 -4.82 -16.29
CA LEU A 206 5.84 -3.75 -15.34
C LEU A 206 6.01 -2.36 -15.97
N ARG A 207 7.08 -2.11 -16.71
CA ARG A 207 7.26 -0.82 -17.43
C ARG A 207 6.15 -0.58 -18.46
N VAL A 208 5.72 -1.62 -19.17
CA VAL A 208 4.56 -1.54 -20.08
C VAL A 208 3.28 -1.22 -19.30
N LEU A 209 3.05 -1.87 -18.16
CA LEU A 209 1.91 -1.55 -17.27
C LEU A 209 2.00 -0.11 -16.77
N GLY A 210 3.18 0.33 -16.31
CA GLY A 210 3.44 1.69 -15.84
C GLY A 210 3.15 2.76 -16.90
N ALA A 211 3.52 2.52 -18.17
CA ALA A 211 3.18 3.41 -19.27
C ALA A 211 1.66 3.55 -19.45
N LYS A 212 0.92 2.44 -19.42
CA LYS A 212 -0.55 2.45 -19.47
C LYS A 212 -1.16 3.17 -18.27
N MET A 213 -0.57 3.01 -17.06
CA MET A 213 -1.02 3.73 -15.88
C MET A 213 -0.84 5.24 -16.06
N ARG A 214 0.31 5.69 -16.56
CA ARG A 214 0.58 7.11 -16.84
C ARG A 214 -0.43 7.70 -17.83
N GLU A 215 -0.77 6.98 -18.90
CA GLU A 215 -1.80 7.40 -19.86
C GLU A 215 -3.16 7.59 -19.17
N ARG A 216 -3.61 6.61 -18.39
CA ARG A 216 -4.87 6.67 -17.65
C ARG A 216 -4.89 7.80 -16.63
N PHE A 217 -3.79 7.99 -15.89
CA PHE A 217 -3.65 9.06 -14.91
C PHE A 217 -3.61 10.44 -15.56
N THR A 218 -3.09 10.54 -16.78
CA THR A 218 -3.13 11.80 -17.57
C THR A 218 -4.58 12.18 -17.92
N LEU A 219 -5.42 11.19 -18.27
CA LEU A 219 -6.84 11.43 -18.50
C LEU A 219 -7.56 11.91 -17.21
N ALA A 220 -7.12 11.48 -16.05
CA ALA A 220 -7.73 11.87 -14.77
C ALA A 220 -7.61 13.36 -14.45
N LEU A 221 -6.71 14.08 -15.12
CA LEU A 221 -6.55 15.54 -14.97
C LEU A 221 -7.46 16.34 -15.93
N GLN A 222 -8.16 15.68 -16.86
CA GLN A 222 -9.01 16.35 -17.82
C GLN A 222 -10.39 16.63 -17.23
N PRO A 223 -11.03 17.76 -17.57
CA PRO A 223 -12.38 18.08 -17.10
C PRO A 223 -13.44 17.04 -17.52
N ASP A 224 -13.22 16.39 -18.66
CA ASP A 224 -14.06 15.36 -19.25
C ASP A 224 -13.51 13.95 -19.05
N ALA A 225 -12.74 13.73 -17.97
CA ALA A 225 -12.16 12.45 -17.62
C ALA A 225 -13.21 11.32 -17.68
N PRO A 226 -12.89 10.18 -18.31
CA PRO A 226 -13.86 9.12 -18.49
C PRO A 226 -14.25 8.44 -17.18
N PHE A 227 -15.53 8.14 -17.06
CA PHE A 227 -16.05 7.28 -16.00
C PHE A 227 -15.76 5.81 -16.30
N GLY A 228 -15.54 5.04 -15.24
CA GLY A 228 -15.34 3.59 -15.30
C GLY A 228 -15.93 2.95 -14.04
N PRO A 229 -17.28 3.00 -13.87
CA PRO A 229 -17.91 2.41 -12.70
C PRO A 229 -17.70 0.89 -12.71
N SER A 230 -17.27 0.37 -11.58
CA SER A 230 -17.10 -1.06 -11.34
C SER A 230 -17.21 -1.32 -9.84
N GLU A 231 -17.47 -2.56 -9.46
CA GLU A 231 -17.53 -2.93 -8.05
C GLU A 231 -16.24 -2.50 -7.32
N LYS A 232 -15.08 -2.85 -7.88
CA LYS A 232 -13.78 -2.55 -7.31
C LYS A 232 -13.48 -1.04 -7.25
N ALA A 233 -13.69 -0.29 -8.33
CA ALA A 233 -13.40 1.14 -8.37
C ALA A 233 -14.35 1.97 -7.50
N CYS A 234 -15.60 1.52 -7.34
CA CYS A 234 -16.62 2.25 -6.59
C CYS A 234 -16.68 1.86 -5.11
N GLN A 235 -16.02 0.77 -4.70
CA GLN A 235 -16.10 0.24 -3.34
C GLN A 235 -15.74 1.31 -2.29
N PHE A 236 -14.64 2.01 -2.49
CA PHE A 236 -14.12 3.04 -1.58
C PHE A 236 -14.12 4.45 -2.22
N CYS A 237 -14.97 4.66 -3.24
CA CYS A 237 -15.04 5.95 -3.91
C CYS A 237 -15.84 6.93 -3.06
N LYS A 238 -15.25 8.08 -2.71
CA LYS A 238 -15.85 9.11 -1.86
C LYS A 238 -17.16 9.67 -2.42
N VAL A 239 -17.32 9.67 -3.76
CA VAL A 239 -18.52 10.19 -4.44
C VAL A 239 -19.51 9.09 -4.85
N LYS A 240 -19.36 7.87 -4.36
CA LYS A 240 -20.21 6.73 -4.76
C LYS A 240 -21.70 7.06 -4.66
N ALA A 241 -22.13 7.69 -3.58
CA ALA A 241 -23.53 7.99 -3.32
C ALA A 241 -24.13 9.08 -4.23
N THR A 242 -23.28 9.90 -4.86
CA THR A 242 -23.68 11.05 -5.70
C THR A 242 -23.11 10.96 -7.11
N CYS A 243 -22.54 9.81 -7.47
CA CYS A 243 -21.87 9.62 -8.74
C CYS A 243 -22.88 9.65 -9.92
N PRO A 244 -22.68 10.52 -10.92
CA PRO A 244 -23.60 10.60 -12.07
C PRO A 244 -23.54 9.39 -13.01
N ALA A 245 -22.57 8.47 -12.81
CA ALA A 245 -22.39 7.26 -13.61
C ALA A 245 -22.91 5.97 -12.94
N LEU A 246 -23.56 6.07 -11.74
CA LEU A 246 -24.14 4.94 -11.00
C LEU A 246 -25.66 4.99 -10.98
#